data_bd83e5a3c05dd1fe24596abc8e4ac6d1
#
_entry.id   bd83e5a3c05dd1fe24596abc8e4ac6d1
#
_cell.length_a   1.000
_cell.length_b   1.000
_cell.length_c   1.000
_cell.angle_alpha   90.00
_cell.angle_beta   90.00
_cell.angle_gamma   90.00
#
_symmetry.space_group_name_H-M   'P 1'
#
loop_
_entity.id
_entity.type
_entity.pdbx_description
1 polymer ?
#
loop_
_entity_poly.entity_id
_entity_poly.type
_entity_poly.pdbx_seq_one_letter_code
_entity_poly.pdbx_strand_id
1 'polypeptide(L)'
;VLYISPLRALAFDIEKNLRAPLKGIEFAAERLGEGFTAPEVGMRTGDTPSNDRQKLIRRPPDLLITTPESLYLMCTSAARETLSGVETVIIDEIHAMATTKRGAHLALTLERLELITEKPPQRIGLSATQRPLEEIAEFLGG
;
A
#
# COMPACT_ATOMS: atom_id res chain seq x y z
N VAL A 1 -6.65 2.47 1.44
CA VAL A 1 -5.31 2.30 2.05
C VAL A 1 -4.36 1.69 1.03
N LEU A 2 -3.14 2.24 0.93
CA LEU A 2 -2.07 1.72 0.08
C LEU A 2 -0.94 1.15 0.95
N TYR A 3 -0.61 -0.12 0.79
CA TYR A 3 0.47 -0.81 1.50
C TYR A 3 1.63 -1.09 0.54
N ILE A 4 2.80 -0.54 0.82
CA ILE A 4 4.00 -0.64 -0.02
C ILE A 4 4.99 -1.59 0.65
N SER A 5 5.21 -2.75 0.03
CA SER A 5 6.21 -3.73 0.49
C SER A 5 7.44 -3.73 -0.42
N PRO A 6 8.66 -3.74 0.13
CA PRO A 6 9.88 -3.77 -0.67
C PRO A 6 10.08 -5.07 -1.44
N LEU A 7 9.48 -6.16 -0.97
CA LEU A 7 9.64 -7.50 -1.52
C LEU A 7 8.30 -8.10 -1.92
N ARG A 8 8.25 -8.74 -3.11
CA ARG A 8 7.05 -9.42 -3.61
C ARG A 8 6.61 -10.58 -2.70
N ALA A 9 7.55 -11.37 -2.20
CA ALA A 9 7.26 -12.47 -1.30
C ALA A 9 6.57 -11.97 -0.02
N LEU A 10 7.06 -10.87 0.54
CA LEU A 10 6.46 -10.24 1.72
C LEU A 10 5.04 -9.72 1.41
N ALA A 11 4.83 -9.14 0.23
CA ALA A 11 3.50 -8.69 -0.21
C ALA A 11 2.48 -9.86 -0.23
N PHE A 12 2.89 -11.04 -0.70
CA PHE A 12 2.06 -12.26 -0.67
C PHE A 12 1.74 -12.72 0.75
N ASP A 13 2.73 -12.72 1.63
CA ASP A 13 2.54 -13.14 3.03
C ASP A 13 1.59 -12.18 3.75
N ILE A 14 1.71 -10.89 3.52
CA ILE A 14 0.83 -9.87 4.09
C ILE A 14 -0.61 -10.08 3.60
N GLU A 15 -0.82 -10.23 2.30
CA GLU A 15 -2.15 -10.50 1.74
C GLU A 15 -2.79 -11.73 2.38
N LYS A 16 -2.05 -12.82 2.47
CA LYS A 16 -2.52 -14.07 3.07
C LYS A 16 -2.85 -13.90 4.56
N ASN A 17 -1.99 -13.21 5.30
CA ASN A 17 -2.12 -13.02 6.74
C ASN A 17 -3.24 -12.04 7.11
N LEU A 18 -3.64 -11.14 6.22
CA LEU A 18 -4.77 -10.22 6.44
C LEU A 18 -6.13 -10.90 6.23
N ARG A 19 -6.24 -11.86 5.31
CA ARG A 19 -7.53 -12.48 4.97
C ARG A 19 -8.17 -13.24 6.13
N ALA A 20 -7.39 -13.97 6.91
CA ALA A 20 -7.92 -14.78 8.02
C ALA A 20 -8.45 -13.92 9.19
N PRO A 21 -7.71 -12.91 9.70
CA PRO A 21 -8.22 -11.98 10.71
C PRO A 21 -9.47 -11.21 10.25
N LEU A 22 -9.51 -10.72 9.00
CA LEU A 22 -10.66 -10.01 8.46
C LEU A 22 -11.93 -10.87 8.48
N LYS A 23 -11.84 -12.13 8.05
CA LYS A 23 -12.95 -13.07 8.17
C LYS A 23 -13.36 -13.32 9.63
N GLY A 24 -12.38 -13.44 10.52
CA GLY A 24 -12.67 -13.60 11.96
C GLY A 24 -13.45 -12.43 12.55
N ILE A 25 -13.10 -11.19 12.15
CA ILE A 25 -13.81 -9.99 12.56
C ILE A 25 -15.24 -9.99 11.99
N GLU A 26 -15.42 -10.35 10.71
CA GLU A 26 -16.74 -10.46 10.06
C GLU A 26 -17.65 -11.44 10.81
N PHE A 27 -17.19 -12.64 11.13
CA PHE A 27 -17.94 -13.60 11.93
C PHE A 27 -18.27 -13.10 13.35
N ALA A 28 -17.32 -12.39 13.98
CA ALA A 28 -17.57 -11.83 15.32
C ALA A 28 -18.63 -10.73 15.27
N ALA A 29 -18.59 -9.85 14.29
CA ALA A 29 -19.56 -8.80 14.07
C ALA A 29 -20.98 -9.37 13.82
N GLU A 30 -21.10 -10.36 12.95
CA GLU A 30 -22.37 -11.06 12.69
C GLU A 30 -22.97 -11.64 13.98
N ARG A 31 -22.16 -12.26 14.84
CA ARG A 31 -22.62 -12.81 16.12
C ARG A 31 -23.08 -11.75 17.12
N LEU A 32 -22.53 -10.56 17.02
CA LEU A 32 -22.89 -9.41 17.88
C LEU A 32 -24.07 -8.60 17.28
N GLY A 33 -24.53 -8.94 16.07
CA GLY A 33 -25.56 -8.19 15.36
C GLY A 33 -25.07 -6.83 14.85
N GLU A 34 -23.75 -6.66 14.73
CA GLU A 34 -23.11 -5.45 14.20
C GLU A 34 -22.94 -5.55 12.69
N GLY A 35 -23.23 -4.45 12.00
CA GLY A 35 -23.01 -4.35 10.55
C GLY A 35 -21.52 -4.12 10.26
N PHE A 36 -20.82 -5.15 9.82
CA PHE A 36 -19.43 -5.06 9.38
C PHE A 36 -19.27 -5.62 7.98
N THR A 37 -18.63 -4.88 7.11
CA THR A 37 -18.21 -5.35 5.79
C THR A 37 -16.70 -5.43 5.77
N ALA A 38 -16.14 -6.63 5.56
CA ALA A 38 -14.70 -6.79 5.47
C ALA A 38 -14.14 -5.99 4.28
N PRO A 39 -13.06 -5.21 4.47
CA PRO A 39 -12.43 -4.48 3.38
C PRO A 39 -11.90 -5.45 2.31
N GLU A 40 -12.07 -5.07 1.05
CA GLU A 40 -11.52 -5.82 -0.07
C GLU A 40 -10.01 -5.60 -0.16
N VAL A 41 -9.25 -6.70 -0.11
CA VAL A 41 -7.78 -6.68 -0.21
C VAL A 41 -7.38 -7.10 -1.61
N GLY A 42 -6.61 -6.26 -2.29
CA GLY A 42 -6.02 -6.55 -3.59
C GLY A 42 -4.51 -6.42 -3.59
N MET A 43 -3.85 -7.10 -4.53
CA MET A 43 -2.40 -7.02 -4.69
C MET A 43 -2.03 -6.74 -6.15
N ARG A 44 -1.10 -5.79 -6.34
CA ARG A 44 -0.50 -5.50 -7.63
C ARG A 44 1.01 -5.42 -7.54
N THR A 45 1.68 -6.35 -8.17
CA THR A 45 3.14 -6.41 -8.30
C THR A 45 3.55 -6.48 -9.78
N GLY A 46 4.86 -6.55 -10.05
CA GLY A 46 5.37 -6.73 -11.41
C GLY A 46 4.84 -8.00 -12.10
N ASP A 47 4.54 -9.05 -11.33
CA ASP A 47 4.09 -10.35 -11.84
C ASP A 47 2.56 -10.46 -11.97
N THR A 48 1.81 -9.46 -11.52
CA THR A 48 0.34 -9.48 -11.64
C THR A 48 -0.07 -9.52 -13.11
N PRO A 49 -0.85 -10.55 -13.53
CA PRO A 49 -1.29 -10.70 -14.92
C PRO A 49 -2.11 -9.50 -15.41
N SER A 50 -2.07 -9.25 -16.73
CA SER A 50 -2.76 -8.10 -17.33
C SER A 50 -4.26 -8.08 -17.04
N ASN A 51 -4.92 -9.24 -17.08
CA ASN A 51 -6.35 -9.35 -16.77
C ASN A 51 -6.66 -8.95 -15.32
N ASP A 52 -5.81 -9.33 -14.37
CA ASP A 52 -6.01 -8.98 -12.96
C ASP A 52 -5.71 -7.51 -12.70
N ARG A 53 -4.72 -6.93 -13.39
CA ARG A 53 -4.49 -5.47 -13.38
C ARG A 53 -5.72 -4.70 -13.87
N GLN A 54 -6.39 -5.19 -14.93
CA GLN A 54 -7.61 -4.57 -15.43
C GLN A 54 -8.79 -4.69 -14.45
N LYS A 55 -8.90 -5.82 -13.73
CA LYS A 55 -9.91 -5.97 -12.67
C LYS A 55 -9.69 -4.95 -11.56
N LEU A 56 -8.46 -4.79 -11.10
CA LEU A 56 -8.10 -3.80 -10.06
C LEU A 56 -8.40 -2.36 -10.51
N ILE A 57 -8.29 -2.06 -11.80
CA ILE A 57 -8.67 -0.73 -12.32
C ILE A 57 -10.19 -0.55 -12.32
N ARG A 58 -10.95 -1.58 -12.71
CA ARG A 58 -12.43 -1.51 -12.75
C ARG A 58 -13.06 -1.51 -11.38
N ARG A 59 -12.46 -2.20 -10.44
CA ARG A 59 -12.90 -2.32 -9.05
C ARG A 59 -11.70 -2.22 -8.12
N PRO A 60 -11.34 -0.98 -7.73
CA PRO A 60 -10.23 -0.75 -6.82
C PRO A 60 -10.54 -1.36 -5.44
N PRO A 61 -9.61 -2.08 -4.82
CA PRO A 61 -9.78 -2.63 -3.48
C PRO A 61 -9.65 -1.54 -2.41
N ASP A 62 -10.23 -1.77 -1.24
CA ASP A 62 -10.11 -0.86 -0.08
C ASP A 62 -8.67 -0.81 0.47
N LEU A 63 -7.95 -1.94 0.38
CA LEU A 63 -6.54 -2.06 0.70
C LEU A 63 -5.79 -2.67 -0.47
N LEU A 64 -4.90 -1.87 -1.07
CA LEU A 64 -4.03 -2.30 -2.16
C LEU A 64 -2.61 -2.54 -1.65
N ILE A 65 -2.12 -3.77 -1.79
CA ILE A 65 -0.73 -4.15 -1.52
C ILE A 65 0.06 -4.06 -2.82
N THR A 66 1.20 -3.36 -2.80
CA THR A 66 2.01 -3.15 -3.99
C THR A 66 3.50 -3.07 -3.68
N THR A 67 4.33 -2.95 -4.71
CA THR A 67 5.77 -2.65 -4.60
C THR A 67 6.07 -1.23 -5.08
N PRO A 68 7.21 -0.62 -4.67
CA PRO A 68 7.60 0.72 -5.12
C PRO A 68 7.55 0.90 -6.64
N GLU A 69 8.06 -0.07 -7.38
CA GLU A 69 8.11 -0.05 -8.84
C GLU A 69 6.72 -0.14 -9.47
N SER A 70 5.85 -0.96 -8.88
CA SER A 70 4.46 -1.09 -9.36
C SER A 70 3.66 0.16 -9.08
N LEU A 71 3.86 0.81 -7.93
CA LEU A 71 3.23 2.09 -7.63
C LEU A 71 3.63 3.17 -8.64
N TYR A 72 4.93 3.29 -8.95
CA TYR A 72 5.40 4.21 -9.97
C TYR A 72 4.69 3.99 -11.31
N LEU A 73 4.58 2.73 -11.77
CA LEU A 73 3.87 2.39 -13.00
C LEU A 73 2.37 2.71 -12.92
N MET A 74 1.76 2.60 -11.74
CA MET A 74 0.36 3.02 -11.56
C MET A 74 0.22 4.53 -11.69
N CYS A 75 1.06 5.31 -11.03
CA CYS A 75 1.03 6.78 -11.11
C CYS A 75 1.21 7.31 -12.54
N THR A 76 1.88 6.55 -13.43
CA THR A 76 2.21 6.95 -14.80
C THR A 76 1.35 6.27 -15.88
N SER A 77 0.27 5.57 -15.49
CA SER A 77 -0.60 4.83 -16.41
C SER A 77 -2.09 5.14 -16.15
N ALA A 78 -2.99 4.53 -16.93
CA ALA A 78 -4.43 4.62 -16.71
C ALA A 78 -4.88 4.17 -15.30
N ALA A 79 -4.07 3.40 -14.58
CA ALA A 79 -4.33 3.02 -13.19
C ALA A 79 -4.23 4.20 -12.20
N ARG A 80 -3.72 5.35 -12.62
CA ARG A 80 -3.60 6.56 -11.81
C ARG A 80 -4.92 6.97 -11.15
N GLU A 81 -6.02 6.87 -11.87
CA GLU A 81 -7.34 7.25 -11.37
C GLU A 81 -7.78 6.42 -10.15
N THR A 82 -7.32 5.17 -10.04
CA THR A 82 -7.63 4.30 -8.90
C THR A 82 -6.92 4.72 -7.60
N LEU A 83 -5.97 5.64 -7.69
CA LEU A 83 -5.17 6.12 -6.56
C LEU A 83 -5.74 7.42 -5.96
N SER A 84 -6.71 8.08 -6.60
CA SER A 84 -7.25 9.38 -6.16
C SER A 84 -7.83 9.36 -4.75
N GLY A 85 -8.49 8.27 -4.36
CA GLY A 85 -9.08 8.07 -3.05
C GLY A 85 -8.13 7.49 -1.98
N VAL A 86 -6.82 7.48 -2.20
CA VAL A 86 -5.86 6.98 -1.19
C VAL A 86 -5.72 8.01 -0.07
N GLU A 87 -6.12 7.63 1.14
CA GLU A 87 -6.04 8.45 2.36
C GLU A 87 -4.86 8.07 3.27
N THR A 88 -4.37 6.83 3.15
CA THR A 88 -3.28 6.32 3.99
C THR A 88 -2.30 5.49 3.16
N VAL A 89 -1.01 5.75 3.34
CA VAL A 89 0.09 5.00 2.75
C VAL A 89 0.92 4.38 3.86
N ILE A 90 1.06 3.06 3.84
CA ILE A 90 1.92 2.30 4.74
C ILE A 90 3.14 1.84 3.95
N ILE A 91 4.34 2.18 4.44
CA ILE A 91 5.61 1.77 3.83
C ILE A 91 6.29 0.79 4.79
N ASP A 92 6.33 -0.46 4.35
CA ASP A 92 6.93 -1.54 5.13
C ASP A 92 8.43 -1.63 4.93
N GLU A 93 9.14 -2.10 5.98
CA GLU A 93 10.60 -2.23 5.98
C GLU A 93 11.31 -0.95 5.47
N ILE A 94 10.80 0.21 5.87
CA ILE A 94 11.25 1.51 5.37
C ILE A 94 12.77 1.69 5.51
N HIS A 95 13.38 1.12 6.56
CA HIS A 95 14.80 1.14 6.80
C HIS A 95 15.63 0.49 5.67
N ALA A 96 15.08 -0.52 4.99
CA ALA A 96 15.75 -1.17 3.87
C ALA A 96 15.77 -0.32 2.60
N MET A 97 15.01 0.78 2.58
CA MET A 97 14.85 1.65 1.41
C MET A 97 15.40 3.05 1.61
N ALA A 98 15.24 3.68 2.77
CA ALA A 98 15.47 5.10 3.01
C ALA A 98 16.82 5.63 2.48
N THR A 99 17.90 4.86 2.63
CA THR A 99 19.25 5.27 2.21
C THR A 99 19.66 4.79 0.80
N THR A 100 18.73 4.20 0.05
CA THR A 100 19.02 3.59 -1.25
C THR A 100 18.50 4.41 -2.43
N LYS A 101 19.03 4.16 -3.64
CA LYS A 101 18.48 4.71 -4.87
C LYS A 101 17.01 4.33 -5.08
N ARG A 102 16.62 3.14 -4.63
CA ARG A 102 15.24 2.65 -4.68
C ARG A 102 14.34 3.45 -3.76
N GLY A 103 14.85 3.84 -2.58
CA GLY A 103 14.16 4.74 -1.66
C GLY A 103 13.99 6.14 -2.25
N ALA A 104 15.02 6.72 -2.83
CA ALA A 104 14.91 8.02 -3.51
C ALA A 104 13.86 8.00 -4.62
N HIS A 105 13.78 6.90 -5.39
CA HIS A 105 12.74 6.72 -6.39
C HIS A 105 11.35 6.59 -5.76
N LEU A 106 11.23 5.90 -4.62
CA LEU A 106 9.96 5.81 -3.88
C LEU A 106 9.53 7.18 -3.35
N ALA A 107 10.44 7.95 -2.75
CA ALA A 107 10.15 9.30 -2.26
C ALA A 107 9.54 10.17 -3.36
N LEU A 108 10.17 10.22 -4.54
CA LEU A 108 9.63 10.92 -5.70
C LEU A 108 8.27 10.38 -6.15
N THR A 109 8.05 9.07 -6.03
CA THR A 109 6.77 8.44 -6.37
C THR A 109 5.67 8.83 -5.38
N LEU A 110 6.00 8.98 -4.09
CA LEU A 110 5.07 9.44 -3.06
C LEU A 110 4.65 10.90 -3.29
N GLU A 111 5.58 11.77 -3.68
CA GLU A 111 5.25 13.14 -4.08
C GLU A 111 4.29 13.17 -5.30
N ARG A 112 4.52 12.30 -6.27
CA ARG A 112 3.59 12.16 -7.41
C ARG A 112 2.23 11.62 -6.99
N LEU A 113 2.19 10.68 -6.03
CA LEU A 113 0.94 10.16 -5.49
C LEU A 113 0.14 11.27 -4.81
N GLU A 114 0.78 12.14 -4.05
CA GLU A 114 0.14 13.28 -3.39
C GLU A 114 -0.52 14.24 -4.39
N LEU A 115 0.09 14.42 -5.57
CA LEU A 115 -0.52 15.20 -6.66
C LEU A 115 -1.73 14.51 -7.34
N ILE A 116 -1.92 13.22 -7.08
CA ILE A 116 -3.02 12.42 -7.64
C ILE A 116 -4.17 12.33 -6.65
N THR A 117 -3.88 12.27 -5.36
CA THR A 117 -4.86 12.09 -4.30
C THR A 117 -5.67 13.35 -4.05
N GLU A 118 -6.93 13.19 -3.63
CA GLU A 118 -7.81 14.33 -3.30
C GLU A 118 -7.32 15.16 -2.11
N LYS A 119 -6.62 14.51 -1.19
CA LYS A 119 -5.97 15.12 -0.02
C LYS A 119 -4.62 14.46 0.20
N PRO A 120 -3.63 15.17 0.79
CA PRO A 120 -2.36 14.55 1.16
C PRO A 120 -2.60 13.31 2.04
N PRO A 121 -2.15 12.12 1.64
CA PRO A 121 -2.38 10.91 2.40
C PRO A 121 -1.50 10.87 3.66
N GLN A 122 -2.03 10.31 4.74
CA GLN A 122 -1.21 10.00 5.91
C GLN A 122 -0.13 8.98 5.53
N ARG A 123 1.13 9.28 5.83
CA ARG A 123 2.26 8.39 5.56
C ARG A 123 2.68 7.71 6.87
N ILE A 124 2.76 6.37 6.86
CA ILE A 124 3.14 5.52 8.00
C ILE A 124 4.31 4.65 7.58
N GLY A 125 5.43 4.73 8.28
CA GLY A 125 6.58 3.85 8.07
C GLY A 125 6.62 2.73 9.11
N LEU A 126 6.76 1.49 8.66
CA LEU A 126 7.03 0.35 9.50
C LEU A 126 8.51 -0.02 9.37
N SER A 127 9.20 -0.19 10.49
CA SER A 127 10.64 -0.45 10.51
C SER A 127 10.99 -1.42 11.63
N ALA A 128 11.99 -2.27 11.38
CA ALA A 128 12.73 -2.89 12.48
C ALA A 128 13.46 -1.80 13.28
N THR A 129 13.96 -2.15 14.45
CA THR A 129 14.67 -1.21 15.34
C THR A 129 15.86 -0.58 14.61
N GLN A 130 15.75 0.70 14.28
CA GLN A 130 16.82 1.49 13.67
C GLN A 130 17.05 2.81 14.41
N ARG A 131 18.25 3.30 14.34
CA ARG A 131 18.67 4.63 14.81
C ARG A 131 19.59 5.26 13.74
N PRO A 132 19.48 6.57 13.45
CA PRO A 132 18.54 7.52 14.02
C PRO A 132 17.13 7.43 13.36
N LEU A 133 16.07 7.70 14.12
CA LEU A 133 14.69 7.73 13.62
C LEU A 133 14.42 8.95 12.75
N GLU A 134 15.20 10.01 12.94
CA GLU A 134 15.07 11.28 12.26
C GLU A 134 15.22 11.13 10.74
N GLU A 135 16.19 10.34 10.27
CA GLU A 135 16.39 10.09 8.83
C GLU A 135 15.18 9.38 8.18
N ILE A 136 14.55 8.48 8.94
CA ILE A 136 13.35 7.78 8.47
C ILE A 136 12.14 8.71 8.46
N ALA A 137 12.03 9.57 9.47
CA ALA A 137 10.96 10.57 9.54
C ALA A 137 11.07 11.58 8.39
N GLU A 138 12.28 12.05 8.10
CA GLU A 138 12.56 12.94 6.97
C GLU A 138 12.24 12.28 5.61
N PHE A 139 12.57 11.01 5.46
CA PHE A 139 12.20 10.23 4.26
C PHE A 139 10.68 10.13 4.07
N LEU A 140 9.90 10.05 5.16
CA LEU A 140 8.45 9.92 5.12
C LEU A 140 7.72 11.24 4.85
N GLY A 141 8.16 12.31 5.45
CA GLY A 141 7.40 13.55 5.50
C GLY A 141 8.10 14.78 4.93
N GLY A 142 9.38 14.66 4.66
CA GLY A 142 10.20 15.79 4.23
C GLY A 142 10.68 16.64 5.39
#